data_e1e79dfef9e283a0e4f1ad067e5a4e8f
#
_entry.id   e1e79dfef9e283a0e4f1ad067e5a4e8f
#
_cell.length_a   1.000
_cell.length_b   1.000
_cell.length_c   1.000
_cell.angle_alpha   90.00
_cell.angle_beta   90.00
_cell.angle_gamma   90.00
#
_symmetry.space_group_name_H-M   'P 1'
#
loop_
_entity.id
_entity.type
_entity.pdbx_description
1 polymer ?
#
loop_
_entity_poly.entity_id
_entity_poly.type
_entity_poly.pdbx_seq_one_letter_code
_entity_poly.pdbx_strand_id
1 'polypeptide(L)'
;GFRGAKAGGIEEATQAYVCQELPLSISFRCPEAIVRNVHWHVPHFKWFTEGGQVEHPSRLRIDDIDDDTTVICRNNAPLLGFAFRLLAAGRSVSIAGSDIGPRLIGIMKKLGPETLGRQGVMDSIAEWEADKLEKESRTASDMAACMRVFARQGKDLRAAMAYAEHIFKQDGTILLTTGHKAKGLEWPNVIHLDPWLTRKEPTAQNKNLDYVISTRSSDRLTEIESDSID
;
A
#
# COMPACT_ATOMS: atom_id res chain seq x y z
N GLY A 1 0.84 16.86 8.49
CA GLY A 1 -0.35 16.52 7.74
C GLY A 1 -0.10 15.46 6.67
N PHE A 2 -1.13 14.84 6.17
CA PHE A 2 -1.05 13.82 5.14
C PHE A 2 -0.51 14.44 3.83
N ARG A 3 0.51 13.83 3.21
CA ARG A 3 1.22 14.34 2.02
C ARG A 3 1.82 15.75 2.19
N GLY A 4 2.32 16.06 3.38
CA GLY A 4 3.00 17.35 3.63
C GLY A 4 2.06 18.53 3.86
N ALA A 5 0.75 18.31 4.01
CA ALA A 5 -0.17 19.36 4.41
C ALA A 5 0.25 19.93 5.77
N LYS A 6 0.17 21.26 5.90
CA LYS A 6 0.55 21.96 7.12
C LYS A 6 -0.37 21.53 8.29
N ALA A 7 0.24 21.08 9.38
CA ALA A 7 -0.51 20.88 10.61
C ALA A 7 -1.00 22.26 11.11
N GLY A 8 -2.26 22.34 11.55
CA GLY A 8 -2.83 23.60 12.04
C GLY A 8 -3.45 24.49 10.97
N GLY A 9 -3.52 24.04 9.70
CA GLY A 9 -4.13 24.86 8.64
C GLY A 9 -5.63 25.15 8.84
N ILE A 10 -6.35 24.24 9.52
CA ILE A 10 -7.76 24.47 9.87
C ILE A 10 -7.85 25.51 10.99
N GLU A 11 -7.03 25.39 12.02
CA GLU A 11 -6.96 26.33 13.15
C GLU A 11 -6.58 27.74 12.67
N GLU A 12 -5.61 27.84 11.76
CA GLU A 12 -5.25 29.13 11.14
C GLU A 12 -6.42 29.74 10.35
N ALA A 13 -7.15 28.92 9.58
CA ALA A 13 -8.32 29.38 8.85
C ALA A 13 -9.45 29.80 9.80
N THR A 14 -9.69 29.03 10.87
CA THR A 14 -10.71 29.35 11.88
C THR A 14 -10.39 30.65 12.61
N GLN A 15 -9.10 30.95 12.86
CA GLN A 15 -8.68 32.21 13.49
C GLN A 15 -8.74 33.39 12.51
N ALA A 16 -8.47 33.19 11.23
CA ALA A 16 -8.48 34.23 10.20
C ALA A 16 -9.90 34.65 9.77
N TYR A 17 -10.85 33.71 9.87
CA TYR A 17 -12.24 33.92 9.45
C TYR A 17 -13.20 33.59 10.60
N VAL A 18 -14.33 34.26 10.66
CA VAL A 18 -15.40 33.92 11.62
C VAL A 18 -16.09 32.65 11.11
N CYS A 19 -15.60 31.50 11.58
CA CYS A 19 -16.09 30.19 11.16
C CYS A 19 -16.93 29.53 12.26
N GLN A 20 -18.01 28.85 11.88
CA GLN A 20 -18.70 27.92 12.74
C GLN A 20 -18.09 26.52 12.53
N GLU A 21 -17.60 25.89 13.59
CA GLU A 21 -17.12 24.51 13.54
C GLU A 21 -18.29 23.54 13.54
N LEU A 22 -18.36 22.72 12.51
CA LEU A 22 -19.33 21.63 12.38
C LEU A 22 -18.56 20.30 12.31
N PRO A 23 -18.51 19.51 13.41
CA PRO A 23 -17.76 18.27 13.43
C PRO A 23 -18.46 17.20 12.57
N LEU A 24 -17.68 16.52 11.71
CA LEU A 24 -18.11 15.32 11.03
C LEU A 24 -17.91 14.13 11.99
N SER A 25 -18.96 13.76 12.69
CA SER A 25 -18.91 12.76 13.76
C SER A 25 -19.50 11.40 13.39
N ILE A 26 -20.09 11.26 12.19
CA ILE A 26 -20.78 10.04 11.75
C ILE A 26 -20.18 9.56 10.42
N SER A 27 -19.84 8.27 10.36
CA SER A 27 -19.47 7.59 9.12
C SER A 27 -20.71 7.04 8.43
N PHE A 28 -20.91 7.41 7.18
CA PHE A 28 -21.89 6.78 6.28
C PHE A 28 -21.24 5.68 5.42
N ARG A 29 -19.91 5.63 5.38
CA ARG A 29 -19.15 4.63 4.64
C ARG A 29 -18.89 3.39 5.48
N CYS A 30 -18.23 3.59 6.62
CA CYS A 30 -17.75 2.50 7.44
C CYS A 30 -18.83 2.05 8.41
N PRO A 31 -19.18 0.75 8.43
CA PRO A 31 -20.10 0.18 9.38
C PRO A 31 -19.49 0.12 10.80
N GLU A 32 -20.31 -0.25 11.77
CA GLU A 32 -19.96 -0.28 13.19
C GLU A 32 -18.62 -0.94 13.51
N ALA A 33 -18.39 -2.16 13.01
CA ALA A 33 -17.16 -2.91 13.32
C ALA A 33 -15.90 -2.15 12.89
N ILE A 34 -15.91 -1.53 11.72
CA ILE A 34 -14.79 -0.76 11.18
C ILE A 34 -14.60 0.54 11.96
N VAL A 35 -15.67 1.25 12.30
CA VAL A 35 -15.60 2.47 13.12
C VAL A 35 -15.04 2.17 14.50
N ARG A 36 -15.49 1.10 15.16
CA ARG A 36 -14.95 0.66 16.47
C ARG A 36 -13.46 0.32 16.38
N ASN A 37 -13.02 -0.32 15.29
CA ASN A 37 -11.61 -0.66 15.07
C ASN A 37 -10.70 0.58 14.98
N VAL A 38 -11.22 1.74 14.62
CA VAL A 38 -10.43 2.98 14.50
C VAL A 38 -10.66 3.99 15.63
N HIS A 39 -11.37 3.63 16.70
CA HIS A 39 -11.59 4.49 17.87
C HIS A 39 -10.29 4.90 18.58
N TRP A 40 -9.21 4.15 18.43
CA TRP A 40 -7.88 4.54 18.92
C TRP A 40 -7.37 5.86 18.30
N HIS A 41 -7.87 6.24 17.12
CA HIS A 41 -7.50 7.48 16.40
C HIS A 41 -8.59 8.54 16.47
N VAL A 42 -9.85 8.14 16.37
CA VAL A 42 -11.03 9.02 16.37
C VAL A 42 -12.10 8.51 17.35
N PRO A 43 -11.91 8.69 18.67
CA PRO A 43 -12.73 8.04 19.70
C PRO A 43 -14.20 8.48 19.71
N HIS A 44 -14.53 9.63 19.12
CA HIS A 44 -15.89 10.18 19.07
C HIS A 44 -16.63 9.82 17.77
N PHE A 45 -15.98 9.11 16.87
CA PHE A 45 -16.57 8.77 15.59
C PHE A 45 -17.67 7.73 15.76
N LYS A 46 -18.83 7.95 15.15
CA LYS A 46 -19.99 7.08 15.18
C LYS A 46 -20.21 6.47 13.80
N TRP A 47 -21.05 5.46 13.73
CA TRP A 47 -21.48 4.82 12.50
C TRP A 47 -22.95 5.12 12.24
N PHE A 48 -23.32 5.09 10.96
CA PHE A 48 -24.70 5.13 10.52
C PHE A 48 -25.24 3.72 10.29
N THR A 49 -24.40 2.82 9.74
CA THR A 49 -24.73 1.44 9.40
C THR A 49 -24.18 0.48 10.44
N GLU A 50 -25.02 -0.38 10.94
CA GLU A 50 -24.64 -1.50 11.84
C GLU A 50 -23.86 -2.59 11.08
N GLY A 51 -23.19 -3.49 11.80
CA GLY A 51 -22.54 -4.68 11.24
C GLY A 51 -21.13 -4.39 10.73
N GLY A 52 -20.80 -4.95 9.55
CA GLY A 52 -19.44 -5.02 9.03
C GLY A 52 -18.58 -6.06 9.77
N GLN A 53 -17.36 -6.29 9.28
CA GLN A 53 -16.44 -7.28 9.86
C GLN A 53 -15.03 -6.73 9.91
N VAL A 54 -14.31 -7.02 11.02
CA VAL A 54 -12.88 -6.81 11.15
C VAL A 54 -12.26 -8.11 11.60
N GLU A 55 -11.32 -8.61 10.82
CA GLU A 55 -10.71 -9.92 11.00
C GLU A 55 -9.19 -9.80 11.11
N HIS A 56 -8.60 -10.62 12.00
CA HIS A 56 -7.15 -10.73 12.18
C HIS A 56 -6.77 -12.23 12.13
N PRO A 57 -6.90 -12.87 10.97
CA PRO A 57 -6.60 -14.28 10.85
C PRO A 57 -5.11 -14.54 11.03
N SER A 58 -4.75 -15.61 11.73
CA SER A 58 -3.36 -16.05 11.85
C SER A 58 -2.82 -16.64 10.53
N ARG A 59 -3.71 -17.05 9.63
CA ARG A 59 -3.40 -17.60 8.30
C ARG A 59 -4.55 -17.35 7.35
N LEU A 60 -4.23 -17.08 6.08
CA LEU A 60 -5.20 -16.90 5.00
C LEU A 60 -4.69 -17.64 3.76
N ARG A 61 -5.57 -18.38 3.10
CA ARG A 61 -5.22 -19.02 1.82
C ARG A 61 -5.49 -18.07 0.66
N ILE A 62 -4.62 -18.06 -0.33
CA ILE A 62 -4.82 -17.26 -1.55
C ILE A 62 -6.15 -17.61 -2.25
N ASP A 63 -6.54 -18.88 -2.20
CA ASP A 63 -7.80 -19.36 -2.80
C ASP A 63 -9.05 -18.79 -2.11
N ASP A 64 -8.95 -18.41 -0.84
CA ASP A 64 -10.06 -17.86 -0.05
C ASP A 64 -10.21 -16.33 -0.20
N ILE A 65 -9.35 -15.69 -1.00
CA ILE A 65 -9.45 -14.26 -1.29
C ILE A 65 -10.48 -14.04 -2.39
N ASP A 66 -11.49 -13.23 -2.12
CA ASP A 66 -12.52 -12.89 -3.09
C ASP A 66 -11.93 -12.05 -4.25
N ASP A 67 -12.46 -12.22 -5.46
CA ASP A 67 -11.96 -11.51 -6.66
C ASP A 67 -12.20 -9.99 -6.62
N ASP A 68 -13.16 -9.52 -5.83
CA ASP A 68 -13.46 -8.09 -5.64
C ASP A 68 -12.64 -7.46 -4.50
N THR A 69 -11.66 -8.18 -3.97
CA THR A 69 -10.82 -7.71 -2.85
C THR A 69 -9.83 -6.64 -3.30
N THR A 70 -9.71 -5.61 -2.47
CA THR A 70 -8.63 -4.63 -2.60
C THR A 70 -7.60 -4.84 -1.51
N VAL A 71 -6.34 -5.03 -1.92
CA VAL A 71 -5.20 -5.19 -1.01
C VAL A 71 -4.49 -3.85 -0.86
N ILE A 72 -4.40 -3.35 0.35
CA ILE A 72 -3.77 -2.07 0.65
C ILE A 72 -2.58 -2.27 1.58
N CYS A 73 -1.44 -1.72 1.21
CA CYS A 73 -0.24 -1.73 2.04
C CYS A 73 0.36 -0.32 2.13
N ARG A 74 1.21 -0.10 3.12
CA ARG A 74 1.98 1.14 3.25
C ARG A 74 2.97 1.31 2.09
N ASN A 75 3.67 0.25 1.73
CA ASN A 75 4.77 0.21 0.78
C ASN A 75 4.41 -0.60 -0.47
N ASN A 76 5.11 -0.33 -1.58
CA ASN A 76 4.86 -1.03 -2.84
C ASN A 76 5.50 -2.43 -2.89
N ALA A 77 6.67 -2.63 -2.26
CA ALA A 77 7.39 -3.89 -2.38
C ALA A 77 6.61 -5.12 -1.86
N PRO A 78 5.93 -5.07 -0.69
CA PRO A 78 5.06 -6.16 -0.26
C PRO A 78 3.90 -6.43 -1.24
N LEU A 79 3.28 -5.37 -1.78
CA LEU A 79 2.21 -5.51 -2.78
C LEU A 79 2.71 -6.21 -4.04
N LEU A 80 3.89 -5.87 -4.55
CA LEU A 80 4.48 -6.52 -5.71
C LEU A 80 4.81 -7.98 -5.44
N GLY A 81 5.39 -8.29 -4.28
CA GLY A 81 5.65 -9.66 -3.85
C GLY A 81 4.36 -10.48 -3.77
N PHE A 82 3.31 -9.89 -3.22
CA PHE A 82 2.01 -10.53 -3.12
C PHE A 82 1.32 -10.69 -4.49
N ALA A 83 1.43 -9.70 -5.39
CA ALA A 83 0.93 -9.81 -6.76
C ALA A 83 1.52 -11.02 -7.51
N PHE A 84 2.84 -11.28 -7.37
CA PHE A 84 3.46 -12.47 -7.97
C PHE A 84 2.88 -13.78 -7.42
N ARG A 85 2.60 -13.84 -6.14
CA ARG A 85 1.98 -15.03 -5.51
C ARG A 85 0.56 -15.26 -6.01
N LEU A 86 -0.24 -14.19 -6.10
CA LEU A 86 -1.59 -14.25 -6.68
C LEU A 86 -1.57 -14.72 -8.14
N LEU A 87 -0.68 -14.17 -8.97
CA LEU A 87 -0.51 -14.60 -10.36
C LEU A 87 -0.04 -16.05 -10.47
N ALA A 88 0.89 -16.50 -9.61
CA ALA A 88 1.35 -17.88 -9.57
C ALA A 88 0.22 -18.86 -9.18
N ALA A 89 -0.73 -18.42 -8.37
CA ALA A 89 -1.96 -19.15 -8.03
C ALA A 89 -3.08 -19.00 -9.09
N GLY A 90 -2.79 -18.37 -10.24
CA GLY A 90 -3.76 -18.18 -11.32
C GLY A 90 -4.80 -17.08 -11.07
N ARG A 91 -4.60 -16.22 -10.05
CA ARG A 91 -5.52 -15.13 -9.74
C ARG A 91 -5.22 -13.90 -10.59
N SER A 92 -6.26 -13.15 -10.91
CA SER A 92 -6.18 -11.96 -11.75
C SER A 92 -5.95 -10.71 -10.89
N VAL A 93 -4.88 -9.96 -11.15
CA VAL A 93 -4.48 -8.81 -10.35
C VAL A 93 -4.38 -7.53 -11.15
N SER A 94 -4.59 -6.39 -10.48
CA SER A 94 -4.32 -5.05 -11.01
C SER A 94 -3.55 -4.25 -9.97
N ILE A 95 -2.55 -3.47 -10.41
CA ILE A 95 -1.76 -2.62 -9.50
C ILE A 95 -2.07 -1.16 -9.79
N ALA A 96 -2.68 -0.48 -8.80
CA ALA A 96 -2.99 0.92 -8.92
C ALA A 96 -1.71 1.78 -8.92
N GLY A 97 -1.56 2.62 -9.94
CA GLY A 97 -0.51 3.60 -10.05
C GLY A 97 0.36 3.43 -11.27
N SER A 98 -0.09 4.04 -12.35
CA SER A 98 0.55 4.06 -13.66
C SER A 98 1.97 4.66 -13.68
N ASP A 99 2.39 5.35 -12.63
CA ASP A 99 3.65 6.09 -12.54
C ASP A 99 4.81 5.27 -11.94
N ILE A 100 4.51 4.27 -11.10
CA ILE A 100 5.57 3.50 -10.43
C ILE A 100 6.28 2.53 -11.39
N GLY A 101 5.55 1.88 -12.27
CA GLY A 101 6.10 0.93 -13.25
C GLY A 101 7.14 1.57 -14.16
N PRO A 102 6.80 2.61 -14.93
CA PRO A 102 7.75 3.34 -15.79
C PRO A 102 8.96 3.88 -15.02
N ARG A 103 8.74 4.36 -13.78
CA ARG A 103 9.83 4.88 -12.94
C ARG A 103 10.80 3.78 -12.53
N LEU A 104 10.30 2.62 -12.05
CA LEU A 104 11.12 1.47 -11.69
C LEU A 104 11.91 0.95 -12.88
N ILE A 105 11.26 0.73 -14.02
CA ILE A 105 11.88 0.26 -15.25
C ILE A 105 12.95 1.26 -15.71
N GLY A 106 12.66 2.58 -15.63
CA GLY A 106 13.61 3.62 -15.96
C GLY A 106 14.86 3.64 -15.08
N ILE A 107 14.76 3.24 -13.81
CA ILE A 107 15.90 3.04 -12.90
C ILE A 107 16.64 1.76 -13.29
N MET A 108 15.91 0.64 -13.46
CA MET A 108 16.50 -0.66 -13.79
C MET A 108 17.32 -0.61 -15.07
N LYS A 109 16.89 0.11 -16.09
CA LYS A 109 17.65 0.32 -17.35
C LYS A 109 19.03 0.95 -17.15
N LYS A 110 19.25 1.62 -16.02
CA LYS A 110 20.52 2.28 -15.70
C LYS A 110 21.44 1.46 -14.79
N LEU A 111 21.00 0.28 -14.33
CA LEU A 111 21.77 -0.58 -13.44
C LEU A 111 22.90 -1.32 -14.15
N GLY A 112 22.82 -1.49 -15.48
CA GLY A 112 23.84 -2.20 -16.26
C GLY A 112 23.30 -2.71 -17.59
N PRO A 113 24.07 -3.56 -18.30
CA PRO A 113 23.63 -4.17 -19.55
C PRO A 113 22.46 -5.15 -19.28
N GLU A 114 21.58 -5.30 -20.25
CA GLU A 114 20.39 -6.17 -20.15
C GLU A 114 20.74 -7.63 -19.88
N THR A 115 21.94 -8.06 -20.24
CA THR A 115 22.47 -9.40 -20.00
C THR A 115 23.07 -9.59 -18.60
N LEU A 116 23.08 -8.50 -17.77
CA LEU A 116 23.58 -8.57 -16.40
C LEU A 116 22.81 -9.63 -15.60
N GLY A 117 23.53 -10.64 -15.13
CA GLY A 117 22.94 -11.76 -14.39
C GLY A 117 22.34 -11.32 -13.05
N ARG A 118 21.46 -12.15 -12.49
CA ARG A 118 20.70 -11.84 -11.26
C ARG A 118 21.56 -11.28 -10.13
N GLN A 119 22.71 -11.88 -9.84
CA GLN A 119 23.60 -11.41 -8.76
C GLN A 119 24.10 -10.00 -9.05
N GLY A 120 24.59 -9.73 -10.27
CA GLY A 120 25.04 -8.41 -10.66
C GLY A 120 23.91 -7.36 -10.59
N VAL A 121 22.67 -7.73 -10.94
CA VAL A 121 21.50 -6.85 -10.76
C VAL A 121 21.27 -6.53 -9.29
N MET A 122 21.37 -7.53 -8.40
CA MET A 122 21.21 -7.33 -6.95
C MET A 122 22.31 -6.39 -6.38
N ASP A 123 23.54 -6.57 -6.82
CA ASP A 123 24.68 -5.73 -6.39
C ASP A 123 24.50 -4.28 -6.88
N SER A 124 24.12 -4.08 -8.16
CA SER A 124 23.83 -2.76 -8.72
C SER A 124 22.63 -2.07 -8.05
N ILE A 125 21.61 -2.83 -7.62
CA ILE A 125 20.51 -2.27 -6.82
C ILE A 125 21.02 -1.78 -5.46
N ALA A 126 21.90 -2.53 -4.80
CA ALA A 126 22.47 -2.15 -3.52
C ALA A 126 23.32 -0.87 -3.63
N GLU A 127 24.16 -0.77 -4.66
CA GLU A 127 24.94 0.45 -4.97
C GLU A 127 24.03 1.65 -5.25
N TRP A 128 23.00 1.47 -6.07
CA TRP A 128 22.02 2.50 -6.37
C TRP A 128 21.28 2.98 -5.10
N GLU A 129 20.89 2.05 -4.23
CA GLU A 129 20.21 2.39 -2.96
C GLU A 129 21.13 3.20 -2.06
N ALA A 130 22.39 2.79 -1.90
CA ALA A 130 23.38 3.49 -1.09
C ALA A 130 23.60 4.93 -1.58
N ASP A 131 23.79 5.14 -2.92
CA ASP A 131 23.91 6.48 -3.53
C ASP A 131 22.67 7.35 -3.24
N LYS A 132 21.47 6.77 -3.29
CA LYS A 132 20.23 7.52 -3.05
C LYS A 132 19.99 7.83 -1.56
N LEU A 133 20.40 6.95 -0.66
CA LEU A 133 20.32 7.20 0.79
C LEU A 133 21.31 8.29 1.22
N GLU A 134 22.52 8.30 0.65
CA GLU A 134 23.48 9.38 0.87
C GLU A 134 22.92 10.76 0.45
N LYS A 135 22.05 10.78 -0.60
CA LYS A 135 21.34 11.98 -1.09
C LYS A 135 19.97 12.20 -0.38
N GLU A 136 19.78 11.62 0.79
CA GLU A 136 18.58 11.76 1.64
C GLU A 136 17.24 11.40 0.94
N SER A 137 17.24 10.48 -0.01
CA SER A 137 16.03 10.06 -0.69
C SER A 137 15.12 9.21 0.19
N ARG A 138 13.96 9.73 0.56
CA ARG A 138 12.95 9.04 1.41
C ARG A 138 12.30 7.82 0.76
N THR A 139 12.40 7.65 -0.55
CA THR A 139 11.77 6.55 -1.29
C THR A 139 12.77 5.51 -1.80
N ALA A 140 14.07 5.70 -1.54
CA ALA A 140 15.11 4.84 -2.09
C ALA A 140 14.97 3.38 -1.68
N SER A 141 14.76 3.12 -0.39
CA SER A 141 14.67 1.75 0.13
C SER A 141 13.43 1.01 -0.39
N ASP A 142 12.26 1.68 -0.50
CA ASP A 142 11.07 1.04 -1.08
C ASP A 142 11.28 0.74 -2.58
N MET A 143 11.88 1.66 -3.33
CA MET A 143 12.20 1.46 -4.77
C MET A 143 13.22 0.33 -4.96
N ALA A 144 14.27 0.28 -4.13
CA ALA A 144 15.26 -0.80 -4.17
C ALA A 144 14.61 -2.15 -3.82
N ALA A 145 13.76 -2.19 -2.80
CA ALA A 145 13.00 -3.39 -2.45
C ALA A 145 12.10 -3.85 -3.61
N CYS A 146 11.39 -2.93 -4.28
CA CYS A 146 10.60 -3.25 -5.47
C CYS A 146 11.46 -3.85 -6.60
N MET A 147 12.62 -3.24 -6.90
CA MET A 147 13.54 -3.76 -7.92
C MET A 147 14.05 -5.15 -7.58
N ARG A 148 14.36 -5.42 -6.28
CA ARG A 148 14.77 -6.76 -5.83
C ARG A 148 13.67 -7.80 -6.02
N VAL A 149 12.39 -7.45 -5.85
CA VAL A 149 11.28 -8.37 -6.13
C VAL A 149 11.35 -8.84 -7.59
N PHE A 150 11.51 -7.92 -8.54
CA PHE A 150 11.62 -8.26 -9.96
C PHE A 150 12.92 -9.01 -10.30
N ALA A 151 14.05 -8.60 -9.72
CA ALA A 151 15.34 -9.25 -9.93
C ALA A 151 15.33 -10.73 -9.49
N ARG A 152 14.57 -11.08 -8.43
CA ARG A 152 14.40 -12.47 -7.98
C ARG A 152 13.64 -13.33 -9.00
N GLN A 153 12.72 -12.76 -9.76
CA GLN A 153 11.94 -13.46 -10.78
C GLN A 153 12.74 -13.66 -12.09
N GLY A 154 13.65 -12.72 -12.42
CA GLY A 154 14.44 -12.76 -13.63
C GLY A 154 15.76 -13.54 -13.49
N LYS A 155 16.24 -14.17 -14.58
CA LYS A 155 17.60 -14.72 -14.67
C LYS A 155 18.65 -13.63 -14.92
N ASP A 156 18.26 -12.56 -15.56
CA ASP A 156 19.05 -11.39 -15.92
C ASP A 156 18.19 -10.11 -15.85
N LEU A 157 18.83 -8.95 -16.08
CA LEU A 157 18.18 -7.63 -16.02
C LEU A 157 17.04 -7.50 -17.04
N ARG A 158 17.20 -8.06 -18.25
CA ARG A 158 16.15 -8.06 -19.29
C ARG A 158 14.90 -8.77 -18.79
N ALA A 159 15.06 -9.98 -18.24
CA ALA A 159 13.95 -10.78 -17.71
C ALA A 159 13.27 -10.07 -16.52
N ALA A 160 14.05 -9.47 -15.62
CA ALA A 160 13.50 -8.71 -14.49
C ALA A 160 12.65 -7.50 -14.96
N MET A 161 13.10 -6.76 -15.95
CA MET A 161 12.34 -5.66 -16.56
C MET A 161 11.07 -6.15 -17.26
N ALA A 162 11.16 -7.26 -18.00
CA ALA A 162 9.99 -7.84 -18.67
C ALA A 162 8.91 -8.27 -17.66
N TYR A 163 9.31 -8.85 -16.52
CA TYR A 163 8.37 -9.13 -15.43
C TYR A 163 7.74 -7.87 -14.87
N ALA A 164 8.52 -6.79 -14.67
CA ALA A 164 7.98 -5.52 -14.23
C ALA A 164 6.95 -4.97 -15.23
N GLU A 165 7.27 -4.95 -16.52
CA GLU A 165 6.35 -4.52 -17.57
C GLU A 165 5.07 -5.35 -17.61
N HIS A 166 5.19 -6.66 -17.45
CA HIS A 166 4.05 -7.58 -17.44
C HIS A 166 3.12 -7.27 -16.28
N ILE A 167 3.64 -7.17 -15.06
CA ILE A 167 2.81 -7.01 -13.86
C ILE A 167 2.08 -5.65 -13.83
N PHE A 168 2.73 -4.59 -14.33
CA PHE A 168 2.11 -3.27 -14.37
C PHE A 168 1.12 -3.08 -15.54
N LYS A 169 1.04 -4.03 -16.47
CA LYS A 169 0.05 -4.07 -17.55
C LYS A 169 -1.16 -4.94 -17.23
N GLN A 170 -1.17 -5.63 -16.08
CA GLN A 170 -2.32 -6.44 -15.69
C GLN A 170 -3.52 -5.55 -15.35
N ASP A 171 -4.67 -5.97 -15.86
CA ASP A 171 -5.98 -5.36 -15.56
C ASP A 171 -6.89 -6.45 -14.98
N GLY A 172 -6.64 -6.75 -13.72
CA GLY A 172 -7.29 -7.86 -13.01
C GLY A 172 -8.29 -7.38 -11.97
N THR A 173 -9.00 -8.33 -11.40
CA THR A 173 -10.09 -8.11 -10.45
C THR A 173 -9.59 -7.79 -9.04
N ILE A 174 -8.54 -8.45 -8.56
CA ILE A 174 -7.94 -8.14 -7.26
C ILE A 174 -7.05 -6.90 -7.41
N LEU A 175 -7.46 -5.80 -6.79
CA LEU A 175 -6.74 -4.53 -6.85
C LEU A 175 -5.67 -4.43 -5.75
N LEU A 176 -4.44 -4.11 -6.12
CA LEU A 176 -3.36 -3.83 -5.17
C LEU A 176 -3.01 -2.34 -5.22
N THR A 177 -3.00 -1.67 -4.07
CA THR A 177 -2.74 -0.23 -3.99
C THR A 177 -2.03 0.17 -2.69
N THR A 178 -1.39 1.33 -2.67
CA THR A 178 -0.84 1.86 -1.41
C THR A 178 -1.88 2.71 -0.68
N GLY A 179 -1.77 2.78 0.66
CA GLY A 179 -2.65 3.60 1.48
C GLY A 179 -2.68 5.07 1.05
N HIS A 180 -1.60 5.61 0.49
CA HIS A 180 -1.57 6.97 -0.04
C HIS A 180 -2.45 7.15 -1.28
N LYS A 181 -2.50 6.15 -2.16
CA LYS A 181 -3.33 6.16 -3.38
C LYS A 181 -4.78 5.81 -3.08
N ALA A 182 -5.01 5.00 -2.05
CA ALA A 182 -6.34 4.63 -1.59
C ALA A 182 -7.15 5.79 -0.98
N LYS A 183 -6.50 6.91 -0.67
CA LYS A 183 -7.20 8.07 -0.09
C LYS A 183 -8.29 8.58 -1.04
N GLY A 184 -9.52 8.68 -0.52
CA GLY A 184 -10.71 9.13 -1.26
C GLY A 184 -11.48 8.01 -1.93
N LEU A 185 -10.92 6.80 -2.00
CA LEU A 185 -11.57 5.61 -2.57
C LEU A 185 -12.16 4.74 -1.45
N GLU A 186 -12.98 3.76 -1.82
CA GLU A 186 -13.59 2.78 -0.93
C GLU A 186 -13.92 1.49 -1.66
N TRP A 187 -13.93 0.38 -0.93
CA TRP A 187 -14.22 -0.97 -1.43
C TRP A 187 -14.94 -1.79 -0.38
N PRO A 188 -15.79 -2.75 -0.78
CA PRO A 188 -16.44 -3.65 0.19
C PRO A 188 -15.42 -4.46 0.98
N ASN A 189 -14.52 -5.16 0.30
CA ASN A 189 -13.56 -6.07 0.88
C ASN A 189 -12.14 -5.50 0.80
N VAL A 190 -11.53 -5.24 1.94
CA VAL A 190 -10.17 -4.69 2.04
C VAL A 190 -9.27 -5.62 2.86
N ILE A 191 -8.12 -5.96 2.31
CA ILE A 191 -7.01 -6.56 3.05
C ILE A 191 -5.99 -5.46 3.35
N HIS A 192 -5.77 -5.15 4.63
CA HIS A 192 -4.64 -4.35 5.08
C HIS A 192 -3.43 -5.27 5.23
N LEU A 193 -2.55 -5.26 4.23
CA LEU A 193 -1.36 -6.10 4.19
C LEU A 193 -0.24 -5.47 5.00
N ASP A 194 0.40 -6.25 5.86
CA ASP A 194 1.52 -5.84 6.72
C ASP A 194 1.21 -4.59 7.57
N PRO A 195 0.18 -4.60 8.44
CA PRO A 195 -0.21 -3.44 9.27
C PRO A 195 0.93 -2.92 10.14
N TRP A 196 1.89 -3.78 10.51
CA TRP A 196 3.06 -3.42 11.29
C TRP A 196 3.92 -2.33 10.62
N LEU A 197 3.88 -2.20 9.29
CA LEU A 197 4.61 -1.14 8.56
C LEU A 197 4.12 0.28 8.89
N THR A 198 2.86 0.44 9.32
CA THR A 198 2.33 1.71 9.81
C THR A 198 2.45 1.85 11.32
N ARG A 199 2.50 0.72 12.06
CA ARG A 199 2.44 0.67 13.53
C ARG A 199 3.81 0.64 14.22
N LYS A 200 4.85 0.14 13.55
CA LYS A 200 6.22 0.04 14.08
C LYS A 200 6.78 1.40 14.54
N GLU A 201 6.54 2.45 13.76
CA GLU A 201 6.92 3.82 14.10
C GLU A 201 5.66 4.67 14.20
N PRO A 202 5.11 4.93 15.40
CA PRO A 202 3.82 5.59 15.57
C PRO A 202 3.88 7.11 15.39
N THR A 203 4.48 7.57 14.28
CA THR A 203 4.45 8.98 13.89
C THR A 203 3.01 9.40 13.55
N ALA A 204 2.70 10.70 13.67
CA ALA A 204 1.39 11.22 13.27
C ALA A 204 1.03 10.85 11.83
N GLN A 205 2.01 10.83 10.91
CA GLN A 205 1.80 10.43 9.52
C GLN A 205 1.42 8.95 9.40
N ASN A 206 2.12 8.07 10.11
CA ASN A 206 1.85 6.63 10.07
C ASN A 206 0.50 6.30 10.73
N LYS A 207 0.16 6.93 11.85
CA LYS A 207 -1.16 6.81 12.48
C LYS A 207 -2.28 7.24 11.53
N ASN A 208 -2.12 8.40 10.88
CA ASN A 208 -3.10 8.88 9.90
C ASN A 208 -3.21 7.93 8.69
N LEU A 209 -2.12 7.30 8.27
CA LEU A 209 -2.13 6.35 7.16
C LEU A 209 -2.81 5.03 7.55
N ASP A 210 -2.54 4.51 8.75
CA ASP A 210 -3.20 3.34 9.31
C ASP A 210 -4.73 3.57 9.37
N TYR A 211 -5.15 4.71 9.92
CA TYR A 211 -6.55 5.13 9.90
C TYR A 211 -7.13 5.21 8.49
N VAL A 212 -6.40 5.81 7.53
CA VAL A 212 -6.87 5.88 6.14
C VAL A 212 -7.07 4.48 5.56
N ILE A 213 -6.13 3.55 5.74
CA ILE A 213 -6.24 2.20 5.22
C ILE A 213 -7.43 1.48 5.85
N SER A 214 -7.52 1.47 7.17
CA SER A 214 -8.59 0.77 7.90
C SER A 214 -9.99 1.28 7.55
N THR A 215 -10.12 2.57 7.18
CA THR A 215 -11.41 3.16 6.79
C THR A 215 -11.70 3.11 5.29
N ARG A 216 -10.97 2.29 4.53
CA ARG A 216 -11.28 2.09 3.09
C ARG A 216 -12.34 1.03 2.86
N SER A 217 -12.55 0.15 3.82
CA SER A 217 -13.59 -0.88 3.74
C SER A 217 -14.97 -0.32 4.07
N SER A 218 -15.97 -0.70 3.26
CA SER A 218 -17.38 -0.46 3.54
C SER A 218 -18.12 -1.69 4.07
N ASP A 219 -17.45 -2.85 4.15
CA ASP A 219 -18.03 -4.09 4.69
C ASP A 219 -17.01 -4.90 5.50
N ARG A 220 -15.97 -5.46 4.87
CA ARG A 220 -15.02 -6.35 5.54
C ARG A 220 -13.58 -5.82 5.46
N LEU A 221 -12.93 -5.70 6.63
CA LEU A 221 -11.51 -5.40 6.77
C LEU A 221 -10.79 -6.61 7.32
N THR A 222 -9.80 -7.14 6.57
CA THR A 222 -8.91 -8.20 7.03
C THR A 222 -7.51 -7.61 7.22
N GLU A 223 -6.96 -7.70 8.43
CA GLU A 223 -5.59 -7.29 8.73
C GLU A 223 -4.70 -8.53 8.83
N ILE A 224 -3.67 -8.62 7.99
CA ILE A 224 -2.81 -9.82 7.93
C ILE A 224 -1.39 -9.49 7.47
N GLU A 225 -0.41 -10.25 7.96
CA GLU A 225 0.97 -10.19 7.49
C GLU A 225 1.13 -10.98 6.20
N SER A 226 1.95 -10.49 5.28
CA SER A 226 2.19 -11.14 3.97
C SER A 226 2.73 -12.57 4.11
N ASP A 227 3.52 -12.85 5.15
CA ASP A 227 4.07 -14.19 5.44
C ASP A 227 3.02 -15.18 5.98
N SER A 228 1.86 -14.70 6.41
CA SER A 228 0.74 -15.49 6.91
C SER A 228 -0.29 -15.86 5.84
N ILE A 229 -0.04 -15.50 4.60
CA ILE A 229 -0.88 -15.85 3.44
C ILE A 229 -0.19 -16.98 2.67
N ASP A 230 -0.88 -18.04 2.28
CA ASP A 230 -0.35 -19.22 1.55
C ASP A 230 -1.29 -19.76 0.47
#